data_2636dd9a12107858d68ef096e33f3dc5
#
_entry.id   2636dd9a12107858d68ef096e33f3dc5
#
_cell.length_a   1.000
_cell.length_b   1.000
_cell.length_c   1.000
_cell.angle_alpha   90.00
_cell.angle_beta   90.00
_cell.angle_gamma   90.00
#
_symmetry.space_group_name_H-M   'P 1'
#
loop_
_entity.id
_entity.type
_entity.pdbx_description
1 polymer ?
#
loop_
_entity_poly.entity_id
_entity_poly.type
_entity_poly.pdbx_seq_one_letter_code
_entity_poly.pdbx_strand_id
1 'polypeptide(L)'
;VYKRQVVDDDRWCHRCGCQGIPRGSVVRRLSHEPLGWRPTTLRVTVRRYRCTNCGHVWRQDTSRAAEPRARVSRRAMAWALTAIVCQHLTIARVAEGLGVAWNTANDAVLAEGHRVLINNPGRFEGVTAIGVDEHARRHTRRGDKYVTVIIDLTPIRDGTGPARLLDMVPGRSKQVFKAWLADREPAWRTAVDVVAMDGFTGFKTAATEEIPEATTVMDPFH
;
A
#
# COMPACT_ATOMS: atom_id res chain seq x y z
N VAL A 1 -0.71 18.60 20.36
CA VAL A 1 0.51 17.85 20.68
C VAL A 1 0.16 16.77 21.70
N TYR A 2 0.38 15.49 21.32
CA TYR A 2 0.16 14.36 22.23
C TYR A 2 1.49 13.85 22.76
N LYS A 3 1.60 13.62 24.07
CA LYS A 3 2.69 12.84 24.65
C LYS A 3 2.26 11.39 24.73
N ARG A 4 2.95 10.50 24.03
CA ARG A 4 2.77 9.06 24.16
C ARG A 4 4.10 8.44 24.59
N GLN A 5 4.11 7.67 25.64
CA GLN A 5 5.24 6.85 26.05
C GLN A 5 5.06 5.46 25.43
N VAL A 6 6.07 4.94 24.77
CA VAL A 6 6.09 3.55 24.33
C VAL A 6 6.35 2.68 25.57
N VAL A 7 5.44 1.77 25.87
CA VAL A 7 5.43 1.00 27.12
C VAL A 7 5.80 -0.47 26.86
N ASP A 8 6.42 -0.79 25.75
CA ASP A 8 6.91 -2.14 25.54
C ASP A 8 8.20 -2.34 26.35
N ASP A 9 8.19 -3.36 27.20
CA ASP A 9 9.27 -3.65 28.14
C ASP A 9 10.38 -4.44 27.43
N ASP A 10 10.99 -3.83 26.40
CA ASP A 10 12.11 -4.39 25.64
C ASP A 10 13.43 -4.21 26.41
N ARG A 11 13.49 -4.83 27.61
CA ARG A 11 14.66 -4.78 28.48
C ARG A 11 15.69 -5.88 28.19
N TRP A 12 15.38 -6.81 27.29
CA TRP A 12 16.23 -7.95 27.04
C TRP A 12 17.16 -7.67 25.84
N CYS A 13 18.44 -7.97 26.03
CA CYS A 13 19.45 -7.76 25.01
C CYS A 13 19.25 -8.71 23.84
N HIS A 14 19.08 -8.17 22.65
CA HIS A 14 18.89 -8.94 21.42
C HIS A 14 20.13 -9.76 20.98
N ARG A 15 21.31 -9.54 21.64
CA ARG A 15 22.54 -10.29 21.34
C ARG A 15 22.79 -11.46 22.27
N CYS A 16 22.51 -11.30 23.56
CA CYS A 16 22.88 -12.31 24.56
C CYS A 16 21.75 -12.67 25.53
N GLY A 17 20.55 -12.11 25.37
CA GLY A 17 19.40 -12.41 26.20
C GLY A 17 19.45 -11.84 27.63
N CYS A 18 20.56 -11.23 28.06
CA CYS A 18 20.67 -10.69 29.41
C CYS A 18 19.87 -9.39 29.56
N GLN A 19 19.47 -9.10 30.80
CA GLN A 19 18.72 -7.88 31.10
C GLN A 19 19.56 -6.61 30.88
N GLY A 20 18.96 -5.59 30.31
CA GLY A 20 19.55 -4.26 30.14
C GLY A 20 19.10 -3.27 31.20
N ILE A 21 19.99 -2.38 31.56
CA ILE A 21 19.71 -1.23 32.42
C ILE A 21 19.34 -0.01 31.60
N PRO A 22 18.37 0.82 32.05
CA PRO A 22 18.01 2.06 31.36
C PRO A 22 19.22 3.02 31.27
N ARG A 23 19.43 3.63 30.06
CA ARG A 23 20.48 4.60 29.81
C ARG A 23 19.93 5.85 29.13
N GLY A 24 18.98 6.49 29.76
CA GLY A 24 18.32 7.68 29.27
C GLY A 24 17.26 7.43 28.21
N SER A 25 16.74 8.50 27.65
CA SER A 25 15.71 8.46 26.62
C SER A 25 15.98 9.51 25.54
N VAL A 26 15.37 9.33 24.36
CA VAL A 26 15.32 10.33 23.29
C VAL A 26 13.86 10.59 22.90
N VAL A 27 13.55 11.81 22.51
CA VAL A 27 12.22 12.16 22.02
C VAL A 27 12.25 12.12 20.51
N ARG A 28 11.38 11.25 19.94
CA ARG A 28 11.10 11.21 18.51
C ARG A 28 9.84 12.02 18.24
N ARG A 29 9.88 12.90 17.24
CA ARG A 29 8.73 13.69 16.79
C ARG A 29 8.27 13.13 15.45
N LEU A 30 6.97 12.86 15.32
CA LEU A 30 6.35 12.32 14.12
C LEU A 30 5.15 13.18 13.76
N SER A 31 5.00 13.53 12.49
CA SER A 31 3.72 14.02 11.99
C SER A 31 2.68 12.91 12.13
N HIS A 32 1.52 13.26 12.68
CA HIS A 32 0.47 12.31 13.02
C HIS A 32 -0.82 12.67 12.29
N GLU A 33 -1.77 11.76 12.29
CA GLU A 33 -3.13 11.98 11.83
C GLU A 33 -3.64 13.33 12.37
N PRO A 34 -4.14 14.24 11.49
CA PRO A 34 -4.58 15.56 11.92
C PRO A 34 -5.81 15.46 12.82
N LEU A 35 -5.91 16.34 13.78
CA LEU A 35 -7.08 16.47 14.64
C LEU A 35 -7.93 17.65 14.15
N GLY A 36 -9.10 17.37 13.57
CA GLY A 36 -9.97 18.41 13.02
C GLY A 36 -9.24 19.31 12.00
N TRP A 37 -8.51 18.71 11.05
CA TRP A 37 -7.67 19.38 10.06
C TRP A 37 -6.47 20.16 10.61
N ARG A 38 -6.22 20.10 11.92
CA ARG A 38 -5.04 20.73 12.53
C ARG A 38 -3.86 19.76 12.51
N PRO A 39 -2.72 20.16 11.92
CA PRO A 39 -1.51 19.36 11.95
C PRO A 39 -1.15 18.94 13.36
N THR A 40 -0.94 17.66 13.56
CA THR A 40 -0.69 17.07 14.88
C THR A 40 0.69 16.43 14.93
N THR A 41 1.46 16.71 15.98
CA THR A 41 2.76 16.09 16.22
C THR A 41 2.68 15.08 17.36
N LEU A 42 2.99 13.82 17.05
CA LEU A 42 3.18 12.77 18.05
C LEU A 42 4.60 12.85 18.62
N ARG A 43 4.73 13.05 19.93
CA ARG A 43 6.00 12.99 20.65
C ARG A 43 6.15 11.65 21.33
N VAL A 44 7.08 10.82 20.86
CA VAL A 44 7.34 9.48 21.39
C VAL A 44 8.63 9.52 22.19
N THR A 45 8.55 9.27 23.51
CA THR A 45 9.73 9.11 24.34
C THR A 45 10.21 7.67 24.24
N VAL A 46 11.41 7.48 23.67
CA VAL A 46 12.02 6.18 23.42
C VAL A 46 13.13 5.96 24.41
N ARG A 47 13.04 4.94 25.25
CA ARG A 47 14.07 4.56 26.20
C ARG A 47 15.25 3.89 25.49
N ARG A 48 16.44 4.08 26.04
CA ARG A 48 17.66 3.38 25.63
C ARG A 48 18.08 2.45 26.76
N TYR A 49 18.63 1.31 26.39
CA TYR A 49 19.14 0.31 27.31
C TYR A 49 20.59 -0.04 27.01
N ARG A 50 21.32 -0.47 28.00
CA ARG A 50 22.65 -1.06 27.88
C ARG A 50 22.64 -2.43 28.56
N CYS A 51 23.12 -3.44 27.85
CA CYS A 51 23.26 -4.78 28.41
C CYS A 51 24.28 -4.80 29.53
N THR A 52 23.95 -5.46 30.64
CA THR A 52 24.84 -5.64 31.79
C THR A 52 26.00 -6.60 31.51
N ASN A 53 25.81 -7.54 30.55
CA ASN A 53 26.79 -8.56 30.22
C ASN A 53 27.67 -8.16 29.02
N CYS A 54 27.10 -7.96 27.83
CA CYS A 54 27.86 -7.73 26.58
C CYS A 54 28.04 -6.25 26.22
N GLY A 55 27.51 -5.32 27.00
CA GLY A 55 27.65 -3.88 26.77
C GLY A 55 26.86 -3.34 25.56
N HIS A 56 26.12 -4.19 24.82
CA HIS A 56 25.29 -3.77 23.70
C HIS A 56 24.28 -2.70 24.12
N VAL A 57 24.09 -1.70 23.26
CA VAL A 57 23.15 -0.59 23.50
C VAL A 57 22.04 -0.66 22.44
N TRP A 58 20.78 -0.58 22.88
CA TRP A 58 19.62 -0.55 21.97
C TRP A 58 18.58 0.48 22.41
N ARG A 59 17.61 0.70 21.57
CA ARG A 59 16.44 1.54 21.83
C ARG A 59 15.20 0.67 21.82
N GLN A 60 14.19 1.07 22.58
CA GLN A 60 12.85 0.47 22.49
C GLN A 60 12.38 0.44 21.03
N ASP A 61 11.69 -0.63 20.67
CA ASP A 61 11.03 -0.71 19.37
C ASP A 61 9.90 0.32 19.27
N THR A 62 9.86 1.04 18.18
CA THR A 62 8.83 2.03 17.86
C THR A 62 8.08 1.69 16.57
N SER A 63 8.23 0.47 16.05
CA SER A 63 7.64 0.01 14.78
C SER A 63 6.11 0.16 14.76
N ARG A 64 5.44 0.00 15.91
CA ARG A 64 4.01 0.27 16.04
C ARG A 64 3.62 1.73 15.81
N ALA A 65 4.51 2.67 16.12
CA ALA A 65 4.24 4.09 15.92
C ALA A 65 4.66 4.58 14.54
N ALA A 66 5.82 4.17 14.06
CA ALA A 66 6.37 4.54 12.76
C ALA A 66 7.54 3.64 12.37
N GLU A 67 7.80 3.53 11.08
CA GLU A 67 8.99 2.89 10.55
C GLU A 67 10.29 3.50 11.10
N PRO A 68 11.40 2.75 11.11
CA PRO A 68 12.70 3.29 11.47
C PRO A 68 13.01 4.54 10.64
N ARG A 69 13.46 5.61 11.30
CA ARG A 69 13.79 6.92 10.69
C ARG A 69 12.63 7.66 10.01
N ALA A 70 11.41 7.10 9.93
CA ALA A 70 10.28 7.81 9.35
C ALA A 70 9.95 9.08 10.12
N ARG A 71 9.46 10.10 9.42
CA ARG A 71 8.99 11.37 9.97
C ARG A 71 7.47 11.38 10.18
N VAL A 72 6.77 10.43 9.59
CA VAL A 72 5.32 10.29 9.60
C VAL A 72 4.95 9.02 10.37
N SER A 73 3.91 9.07 11.19
CA SER A 73 3.43 7.91 11.94
C SER A 73 2.65 6.96 11.02
N ARG A 74 2.54 5.67 11.39
CA ARG A 74 1.73 4.69 10.64
C ARG A 74 0.27 5.13 10.50
N ARG A 75 -0.32 5.71 11.55
CA ARG A 75 -1.70 6.22 11.47
C ARG A 75 -1.83 7.40 10.51
N ALA A 76 -0.81 8.27 10.44
CA ALA A 76 -0.82 9.37 9.48
C ALA A 76 -0.66 8.87 8.03
N MET A 77 0.09 7.80 7.79
CA MET A 77 0.20 7.16 6.47
C MET A 77 -1.15 6.56 6.04
N ALA A 78 -1.79 5.80 6.94
CA ALA A 78 -3.11 5.23 6.67
C ALA A 78 -4.18 6.33 6.43
N TRP A 79 -4.17 7.39 7.25
CA TRP A 79 -5.05 8.56 7.04
C TRP A 79 -4.79 9.22 5.69
N ALA A 80 -3.53 9.42 5.30
CA ALA A 80 -3.16 10.02 4.03
C ALA A 80 -3.65 9.22 2.83
N LEU A 81 -3.49 7.89 2.86
CA LEU A 81 -4.00 7.00 1.82
C LEU A 81 -5.53 7.06 1.73
N THR A 82 -6.24 6.97 2.87
CA THR A 82 -7.70 7.08 2.93
C THR A 82 -8.17 8.43 2.39
N ALA A 83 -7.47 9.53 2.73
CA ALA A 83 -7.79 10.86 2.26
C ALA A 83 -7.68 11.00 0.72
N ILE A 84 -6.71 10.34 0.11
CA ILE A 84 -6.56 10.30 -1.36
C ILE A 84 -7.64 9.42 -1.98
N VAL A 85 -7.79 8.19 -1.52
CA VAL A 85 -8.61 7.16 -2.18
C VAL A 85 -10.11 7.37 -1.94
N CYS A 86 -10.50 7.68 -0.70
CA CYS A 86 -11.90 7.76 -0.31
C CYS A 86 -12.45 9.19 -0.26
N GLN A 87 -11.61 10.19 -0.02
CA GLN A 87 -12.02 11.59 0.12
C GLN A 87 -11.56 12.44 -1.07
N HIS A 88 -10.86 11.86 -2.04
CA HIS A 88 -10.37 12.51 -3.27
C HIS A 88 -9.51 13.76 -3.02
N LEU A 89 -8.79 13.80 -1.91
CA LEU A 89 -7.89 14.90 -1.61
C LEU A 89 -6.66 14.87 -2.50
N THR A 90 -6.09 16.02 -2.78
CA THR A 90 -4.79 16.12 -3.46
C THR A 90 -3.66 15.89 -2.47
N ILE A 91 -2.47 15.47 -2.97
CA ILE A 91 -1.26 15.36 -2.14
C ILE A 91 -0.92 16.68 -1.43
N ALA A 92 -1.18 17.83 -2.08
CA ALA A 92 -0.96 19.14 -1.46
C ALA A 92 -1.84 19.35 -0.22
N ARG A 93 -3.11 18.96 -0.27
CA ARG A 93 -4.03 19.04 0.87
C ARG A 93 -3.66 18.06 1.97
N VAL A 94 -3.20 16.86 1.61
CA VAL A 94 -2.67 15.89 2.57
C VAL A 94 -1.41 16.43 3.27
N ALA A 95 -0.49 17.03 2.52
CA ALA A 95 0.72 17.64 3.06
C ALA A 95 0.39 18.78 4.06
N GLU A 96 -0.58 19.63 3.72
CA GLU A 96 -1.08 20.69 4.60
C GLU A 96 -1.68 20.11 5.89
N GLY A 97 -2.57 19.12 5.80
CA GLY A 97 -3.20 18.47 6.96
C GLY A 97 -2.18 17.79 7.88
N LEU A 98 -1.12 17.18 7.33
CA LEU A 98 -0.04 16.55 8.09
C LEU A 98 1.01 17.56 8.60
N GLY A 99 1.04 18.79 8.08
CA GLY A 99 2.09 19.77 8.37
C GLY A 99 3.49 19.32 7.90
N VAL A 100 3.58 18.72 6.70
CA VAL A 100 4.82 18.21 6.10
C VAL A 100 5.02 18.77 4.69
N ALA A 101 6.25 18.63 4.16
CA ALA A 101 6.51 18.95 2.75
C ALA A 101 5.75 18.00 1.81
N TRP A 102 5.43 18.50 0.60
CA TRP A 102 4.71 17.74 -0.43
C TRP A 102 5.36 16.37 -0.72
N ASN A 103 6.68 16.34 -0.91
CA ASN A 103 7.41 15.09 -1.15
C ASN A 103 7.23 14.08 0.01
N THR A 104 7.27 14.56 1.27
CA THR A 104 7.08 13.68 2.43
C THR A 104 5.67 13.09 2.47
N ALA A 105 4.64 13.85 2.10
CA ALA A 105 3.28 13.35 2.00
C ALA A 105 3.15 12.36 0.84
N ASN A 106 3.71 12.68 -0.32
CA ASN A 106 3.71 11.82 -1.50
C ASN A 106 4.38 10.47 -1.21
N ASP A 107 5.59 10.49 -0.64
CA ASP A 107 6.32 9.26 -0.27
C ASP A 107 5.54 8.42 0.74
N ALA A 108 4.88 9.05 1.71
CA ALA A 108 4.06 8.36 2.71
C ALA A 108 2.84 7.67 2.06
N VAL A 109 2.14 8.37 1.15
CA VAL A 109 0.99 7.81 0.42
C VAL A 109 1.43 6.64 -0.47
N LEU A 110 2.53 6.80 -1.23
CA LEU A 110 3.06 5.73 -2.08
C LEU A 110 3.48 4.51 -1.27
N ALA A 111 4.22 4.70 -0.17
CA ALA A 111 4.67 3.60 0.68
C ALA A 111 3.48 2.84 1.29
N GLU A 112 2.46 3.54 1.77
CA GLU A 112 1.26 2.91 2.33
C GLU A 112 0.40 2.25 1.25
N GLY A 113 0.25 2.88 0.09
CA GLY A 113 -0.43 2.30 -1.07
C GLY A 113 0.22 0.99 -1.52
N HIS A 114 1.54 0.98 -1.67
CA HIS A 114 2.27 -0.26 -1.97
C HIS A 114 2.05 -1.33 -0.90
N ARG A 115 2.14 -0.96 0.39
CA ARG A 115 1.97 -1.90 1.50
C ARG A 115 0.58 -2.52 1.54
N VAL A 116 -0.47 -1.72 1.34
CA VAL A 116 -1.87 -2.15 1.53
C VAL A 116 -2.46 -2.75 0.26
N LEU A 117 -2.18 -2.15 -0.90
CA LEU A 117 -2.82 -2.50 -2.16
C LEU A 117 -1.98 -3.47 -3.01
N ILE A 118 -0.65 -3.27 -3.08
CA ILE A 118 0.20 -4.02 -4.00
C ILE A 118 0.94 -5.17 -3.32
N ASN A 119 1.56 -4.92 -2.15
CA ASN A 119 2.39 -5.91 -1.47
C ASN A 119 1.58 -6.88 -0.58
N ASN A 120 0.26 -6.78 -0.57
CA ASN A 120 -0.59 -7.74 0.14
C ASN A 120 -0.68 -9.05 -0.67
N PRO A 121 -0.08 -10.16 -0.21
CA PRO A 121 -0.14 -11.43 -0.95
C PRO A 121 -1.57 -11.95 -1.08
N GLY A 122 -2.43 -11.69 -0.09
CA GLY A 122 -3.84 -12.09 -0.11
C GLY A 122 -4.72 -11.33 -1.11
N ARG A 123 -4.17 -10.33 -1.85
CA ARG A 123 -4.98 -9.58 -2.83
C ARG A 123 -5.50 -10.43 -3.97
N PHE A 124 -4.86 -11.55 -4.25
CA PHE A 124 -5.26 -12.50 -5.28
C PHE A 124 -6.17 -13.63 -4.79
N GLU A 125 -6.39 -13.74 -3.46
CA GLU A 125 -7.21 -14.80 -2.88
C GLU A 125 -8.69 -14.61 -3.20
N GLY A 126 -9.35 -15.70 -3.63
CA GLY A 126 -10.78 -15.73 -3.92
C GLY A 126 -11.21 -14.93 -5.15
N VAL A 127 -10.29 -14.54 -6.02
CA VAL A 127 -10.59 -13.82 -7.26
C VAL A 127 -11.14 -14.80 -8.29
N THR A 128 -12.36 -14.53 -8.77
CA THR A 128 -13.03 -15.31 -9.82
C THR A 128 -13.55 -14.44 -10.98
N ALA A 129 -13.67 -13.12 -10.76
CA ALA A 129 -14.03 -12.16 -11.81
C ALA A 129 -13.04 -11.00 -11.81
N ILE A 130 -12.47 -10.70 -12.97
CA ILE A 130 -11.53 -9.58 -13.12
C ILE A 130 -12.04 -8.57 -14.14
N GLY A 131 -11.66 -7.30 -13.93
CA GLY A 131 -11.80 -6.23 -14.91
C GLY A 131 -10.43 -5.79 -15.40
N VAL A 132 -10.31 -5.51 -16.69
CA VAL A 132 -9.09 -4.93 -17.28
C VAL A 132 -9.46 -3.72 -18.13
N ASP A 133 -8.70 -2.64 -17.93
CA ASP A 133 -8.90 -1.38 -18.64
C ASP A 133 -7.56 -0.66 -18.80
N GLU A 134 -7.51 0.31 -19.71
CA GLU A 134 -6.35 1.17 -19.89
C GLU A 134 -6.57 2.56 -19.32
N HIS A 135 -5.55 3.10 -18.66
CA HIS A 135 -5.56 4.48 -18.18
C HIS A 135 -4.39 5.28 -18.75
N ALA A 136 -4.71 6.46 -19.31
CA ALA A 136 -3.71 7.35 -19.89
C ALA A 136 -3.06 8.26 -18.84
N ARG A 137 -1.74 8.24 -18.75
CA ARG A 137 -0.96 9.19 -17.92
C ARG A 137 -0.79 10.52 -18.65
N ARG A 138 -1.51 11.55 -18.25
CA ARG A 138 -1.53 12.86 -18.96
C ARG A 138 -0.20 13.60 -19.05
N HIS A 139 0.77 13.34 -18.18
CA HIS A 139 1.99 14.16 -18.05
C HIS A 139 3.30 13.35 -18.14
N THR A 140 3.30 12.19 -18.76
CA THR A 140 4.52 11.40 -18.91
C THR A 140 5.36 11.95 -20.08
N ARG A 141 6.51 12.54 -19.77
CA ARG A 141 7.48 12.99 -20.81
C ARG A 141 8.35 11.84 -21.30
N ARG A 142 8.50 10.75 -20.55
CA ARG A 142 9.30 9.55 -20.87
C ARG A 142 8.57 8.31 -20.36
N GLY A 143 8.72 7.18 -21.07
CA GLY A 143 8.08 5.90 -20.74
C GLY A 143 6.68 5.76 -21.31
N ASP A 144 5.98 4.71 -20.90
CA ASP A 144 4.64 4.39 -21.39
C ASP A 144 3.62 5.45 -20.94
N LYS A 145 2.87 5.96 -21.93
CA LYS A 145 1.75 6.89 -21.69
C LYS A 145 0.55 6.22 -21.06
N TYR A 146 0.49 4.89 -21.13
CA TYR A 146 -0.64 4.09 -20.67
C TYR A 146 -0.20 3.14 -19.55
N VAL A 147 -1.15 2.79 -18.71
CA VAL A 147 -1.06 1.68 -17.78
C VAL A 147 -2.28 0.79 -17.99
N THR A 148 -2.07 -0.52 -17.94
CA THR A 148 -3.16 -1.49 -17.82
C THR A 148 -3.52 -1.63 -16.36
N VAL A 149 -4.78 -1.38 -16.02
CA VAL A 149 -5.33 -1.49 -14.67
C VAL A 149 -6.09 -2.80 -14.58
N ILE A 150 -5.78 -3.61 -13.59
CA ILE A 150 -6.46 -4.88 -13.35
C ILE A 150 -7.13 -4.80 -11.99
N ILE A 151 -8.43 -5.08 -11.96
CA ILE A 151 -9.26 -5.04 -10.75
C ILE A 151 -9.95 -6.38 -10.51
N ASP A 152 -10.23 -6.66 -9.25
CA ASP A 152 -11.07 -7.76 -8.83
C ASP A 152 -12.54 -7.28 -8.78
N LEU A 153 -13.38 -7.88 -9.57
CA LEU A 153 -14.82 -7.64 -9.65
C LEU A 153 -15.65 -8.65 -8.85
N THR A 154 -15.00 -9.67 -8.29
CA THR A 154 -15.67 -10.72 -7.51
C THR A 154 -16.56 -10.14 -6.41
N PRO A 155 -16.09 -9.17 -5.57
CA PRO A 155 -16.93 -8.60 -4.52
C PRO A 155 -18.19 -7.90 -5.05
N ILE A 156 -18.10 -7.24 -6.22
CA ILE A 156 -19.29 -6.62 -6.85
C ILE A 156 -20.26 -7.69 -7.34
N ARG A 157 -19.75 -8.70 -8.04
CA ARG A 157 -20.56 -9.82 -8.56
C ARG A 157 -21.30 -10.54 -7.44
N ASP A 158 -20.63 -10.80 -6.33
CA ASP A 158 -21.16 -11.56 -5.21
C ASP A 158 -21.92 -10.68 -4.20
N GLY A 159 -21.99 -9.36 -4.40
CA GLY A 159 -22.64 -8.41 -3.49
C GLY A 159 -21.95 -8.26 -2.13
N THR A 160 -20.66 -8.62 -2.01
CA THR A 160 -19.90 -8.62 -0.75
C THR A 160 -19.11 -7.33 -0.51
N GLY A 161 -18.95 -6.48 -1.54
CA GLY A 161 -18.21 -5.23 -1.40
C GLY A 161 -17.85 -4.55 -2.73
N PRO A 162 -17.05 -3.47 -2.67
CA PRO A 162 -16.59 -2.78 -3.88
C PRO A 162 -15.49 -3.57 -4.59
N ALA A 163 -15.22 -3.19 -5.86
CA ALA A 163 -14.07 -3.68 -6.60
C ALA A 163 -12.76 -3.39 -5.86
N ARG A 164 -11.76 -4.26 -6.05
CA ARG A 164 -10.43 -4.12 -5.43
C ARG A 164 -9.36 -4.01 -6.52
N LEU A 165 -8.35 -3.17 -6.31
CA LEU A 165 -7.20 -3.10 -7.19
C LEU A 165 -6.35 -4.37 -7.05
N LEU A 166 -6.11 -5.08 -8.15
CA LEU A 166 -5.14 -6.17 -8.21
C LEU A 166 -3.77 -5.67 -8.63
N ASP A 167 -3.70 -4.90 -9.73
CA ASP A 167 -2.42 -4.39 -10.22
C ASP A 167 -2.58 -3.20 -11.18
N MET A 168 -1.44 -2.51 -11.41
CA MET A 168 -1.29 -1.48 -12.44
C MET A 168 0.04 -1.69 -13.14
N VAL A 169 0.02 -2.16 -14.38
CA VAL A 169 1.23 -2.47 -15.15
C VAL A 169 1.45 -1.48 -16.29
N PRO A 170 2.70 -1.01 -16.52
CA PRO A 170 3.00 -0.08 -17.61
C PRO A 170 2.66 -0.67 -18.99
N GLY A 171 2.11 0.17 -19.88
CA GLY A 171 1.71 -0.23 -21.22
C GLY A 171 0.23 -0.58 -21.35
N ARG A 172 -0.24 -0.77 -22.61
CA ARG A 172 -1.62 -1.13 -22.97
C ARG A 172 -1.73 -2.23 -24.02
N SER A 173 -0.63 -2.94 -24.28
CA SER A 173 -0.63 -3.94 -25.34
C SER A 173 -1.22 -5.28 -24.88
N LYS A 174 -1.68 -6.09 -25.85
CA LYS A 174 -1.99 -7.51 -25.62
C LYS A 174 -0.90 -8.21 -24.80
N GLN A 175 0.36 -7.97 -25.14
CA GLN A 175 1.50 -8.63 -24.52
C GLN A 175 1.65 -8.29 -23.03
N VAL A 176 1.33 -7.05 -22.64
CA VAL A 176 1.38 -6.62 -21.22
C VAL A 176 0.37 -7.41 -20.39
N PHE A 177 -0.89 -7.47 -20.83
CA PHE A 177 -1.92 -8.21 -20.10
C PHE A 177 -1.68 -9.73 -20.15
N LYS A 178 -1.23 -10.25 -21.32
CA LYS A 178 -0.86 -11.67 -21.45
C LYS A 178 0.27 -12.05 -20.48
N ALA A 179 1.34 -11.26 -20.41
CA ALA A 179 2.45 -11.53 -19.51
C ALA A 179 2.01 -11.46 -18.04
N TRP A 180 1.14 -10.50 -17.70
CA TRP A 180 0.59 -10.39 -16.36
C TRP A 180 -0.23 -11.63 -15.97
N LEU A 181 -1.07 -12.16 -16.86
CA LEU A 181 -1.84 -13.40 -16.63
C LEU A 181 -0.92 -14.61 -16.52
N ALA A 182 0.05 -14.75 -17.41
CA ALA A 182 1.00 -15.85 -17.44
C ALA A 182 1.85 -15.95 -16.15
N ASP A 183 2.09 -14.81 -15.48
CA ASP A 183 2.80 -14.72 -14.21
C ASP A 183 1.94 -15.17 -12.99
N ARG A 184 0.67 -15.47 -13.19
CA ARG A 184 -0.21 -16.00 -12.14
C ARG A 184 -0.13 -17.52 -12.08
N GLU A 185 -0.28 -18.07 -10.87
CA GLU A 185 -0.30 -19.52 -10.68
C GLU A 185 -1.43 -20.18 -11.51
N PRO A 186 -1.21 -21.39 -12.04
CA PRO A 186 -2.24 -22.08 -12.84
C PRO A 186 -3.58 -22.23 -12.12
N ALA A 187 -3.55 -22.53 -10.81
CA ALA A 187 -4.77 -22.66 -10.01
C ALA A 187 -5.56 -21.35 -9.95
N TRP A 188 -4.88 -20.20 -9.83
CA TRP A 188 -5.52 -18.90 -9.87
C TRP A 188 -6.14 -18.60 -11.23
N ARG A 189 -5.42 -18.90 -12.32
CA ARG A 189 -5.92 -18.71 -13.70
C ARG A 189 -7.17 -19.54 -13.97
N THR A 190 -7.19 -20.77 -13.49
CA THR A 190 -8.36 -21.66 -13.61
C THR A 190 -9.55 -21.19 -12.78
N ALA A 191 -9.32 -20.50 -11.67
CA ALA A 191 -10.39 -19.97 -10.82
C ALA A 191 -11.08 -18.73 -11.40
N VAL A 192 -10.42 -18.00 -12.33
CA VAL A 192 -11.02 -16.84 -12.99
C VAL A 192 -11.99 -17.31 -14.07
N ASP A 193 -13.29 -17.08 -13.86
CA ASP A 193 -14.37 -17.48 -14.76
C ASP A 193 -14.96 -16.32 -15.59
N VAL A 194 -14.66 -15.05 -15.22
CA VAL A 194 -15.13 -13.85 -15.94
C VAL A 194 -14.00 -12.84 -16.10
N VAL A 195 -13.87 -12.29 -17.31
CA VAL A 195 -13.02 -11.14 -17.63
C VAL A 195 -13.86 -10.05 -18.28
N ALA A 196 -14.08 -8.95 -17.57
CA ALA A 196 -14.72 -7.75 -18.12
C ALA A 196 -13.63 -6.84 -18.72
N MET A 197 -13.89 -6.29 -19.91
CA MET A 197 -12.94 -5.44 -20.64
C MET A 197 -13.68 -4.44 -21.53
N ASP A 198 -12.95 -3.42 -21.97
CA ASP A 198 -13.39 -2.56 -23.06
C ASP A 198 -13.33 -3.26 -24.43
N GLY A 199 -13.65 -2.53 -25.49
CA GLY A 199 -13.61 -3.06 -26.88
C GLY A 199 -12.24 -3.38 -27.43
N PHE A 200 -11.15 -3.30 -26.64
CA PHE A 200 -9.79 -3.55 -27.15
C PHE A 200 -9.55 -5.05 -27.37
N THR A 201 -9.46 -5.44 -28.65
CA THR A 201 -9.30 -6.86 -29.06
C THR A 201 -8.05 -7.53 -28.49
N GLY A 202 -7.03 -6.75 -28.12
CA GLY A 202 -5.79 -7.25 -27.52
C GLY A 202 -6.01 -7.89 -26.15
N PHE A 203 -6.88 -7.32 -25.32
CA PHE A 203 -7.22 -7.90 -24.00
C PHE A 203 -8.02 -9.19 -24.17
N LYS A 204 -8.99 -9.21 -25.07
CA LYS A 204 -9.75 -10.42 -25.38
C LYS A 204 -8.84 -11.57 -25.84
N THR A 205 -7.93 -11.29 -26.76
CA THR A 205 -7.00 -12.30 -27.26
C THR A 205 -6.07 -12.82 -26.14
N ALA A 206 -5.56 -11.93 -25.29
CA ALA A 206 -4.72 -12.33 -24.16
C ALA A 206 -5.47 -13.22 -23.17
N ALA A 207 -6.72 -12.86 -22.84
CA ALA A 207 -7.58 -13.67 -21.97
C ALA A 207 -7.85 -15.06 -22.56
N THR A 208 -8.21 -15.13 -23.85
CA THR A 208 -8.46 -16.42 -24.54
C THR A 208 -7.22 -17.32 -24.58
N GLU A 209 -6.01 -16.74 -24.67
CA GLU A 209 -4.76 -17.51 -24.70
C GLU A 209 -4.33 -18.02 -23.32
N GLU A 210 -4.54 -17.26 -22.25
CA GLU A 210 -4.02 -17.58 -20.90
C GLU A 210 -5.05 -18.16 -19.94
N ILE A 211 -6.33 -17.84 -20.15
CA ILE A 211 -7.47 -18.32 -19.34
C ILE A 211 -8.65 -18.68 -20.26
N PRO A 212 -8.50 -19.69 -21.13
CA PRO A 212 -9.45 -20.02 -22.20
C PRO A 212 -10.87 -20.37 -21.73
N GLU A 213 -11.00 -20.85 -20.49
CA GLU A 213 -12.30 -21.22 -19.91
C GLU A 213 -13.09 -20.00 -19.39
N ALA A 214 -12.44 -18.82 -19.27
CA ALA A 214 -13.09 -17.63 -18.77
C ALA A 214 -14.02 -16.99 -19.82
N THR A 215 -15.21 -16.59 -19.38
CA THR A 215 -16.15 -15.81 -20.20
C THR A 215 -15.67 -14.36 -20.32
N THR A 216 -15.41 -13.91 -21.55
CA THR A 216 -15.09 -12.51 -21.80
C THR A 216 -16.37 -11.68 -21.95
N VAL A 217 -16.48 -10.63 -21.14
CA VAL A 217 -17.60 -9.68 -21.16
C VAL A 217 -17.10 -8.32 -21.62
N MET A 218 -17.74 -7.75 -22.63
CA MET A 218 -17.43 -6.41 -23.13
C MET A 218 -18.29 -5.38 -22.43
N ASP A 219 -17.66 -4.30 -21.94
CA ASP A 219 -18.40 -3.14 -21.41
C ASP A 219 -19.09 -2.42 -22.57
N PRO A 220 -20.42 -2.30 -22.60
CA PRO A 220 -21.14 -1.65 -23.69
C PRO A 220 -21.01 -0.12 -23.71
N PHE A 221 -20.38 0.49 -22.70
CA PHE A 221 -20.28 1.95 -22.56
C PHE A 221 -18.94 2.53 -23.02
N HIS A 222 -18.13 1.74 -23.74
CA HIS A 222 -16.88 2.21 -24.39
C HIS A 222 -16.97 2.15 -25.91
#